data_f11ff1e2a232cebce240e180e1560f7c
#
_entry.id   f11ff1e2a232cebce240e180e1560f7c
#
_cell.length_a   1.000
_cell.length_b   1.000
_cell.length_c   1.000
_cell.angle_alpha   90.00
_cell.angle_beta   90.00
_cell.angle_gamma   90.00
#
_symmetry.space_group_name_H-M   'P 1'
#
loop_
_entity.id
_entity.type
_entity.pdbx_description
1 polymer ?
#
loop_
_entity_poly.entity_id
_entity_poly.type
_entity_poly.pdbx_seq_one_letter_code
_entity_poly.pdbx_strand_id
1 'polypeptide(L)'
;MNTSKVYFTNLRTTPSSNLLDKMERLVKRAGIANIDFKNQFVAIKIHFGEPGNLAYIRPNYAARLVSLLRELGAKPFLTDCNTLYSGRRSNAVDHLQSAMENGFNPMSAGCNVIIADGVKGTDYREIEIDGQYCKAPKIGAAIADADIIISMNHFKGHEQAGFGGALKNLGMGCASVGGKLELHCASQPRIDTEACKGCNICVKHCAHDAIHLNNNRKAEIDYERCVGCGQCVALCQYDGAVMGEGDTSERLNYKIDEYTKAVLADKPHFHVSFIMNVSPECDCWNHNDAAIIPDLGIAASFDPVALDKACADMVINAPIIGANKLAETHPHEHLEGEDKFHLIHPDTNWQAGLRYAEEIGLGSQAYELITV
;
A
#
# COMPACT_ATOMS: atom_id res chain seq x y z
N MET A 1 -0.45 16.06 -23.01
CA MET A 1 -0.15 15.32 -21.77
C MET A 1 1.30 14.87 -21.84
N ASN A 2 2.09 15.08 -20.80
CA ASN A 2 3.47 14.59 -20.79
C ASN A 2 3.45 13.08 -20.54
N THR A 3 4.15 12.32 -21.37
CA THR A 3 4.32 10.87 -21.21
C THR A 3 5.43 10.62 -20.21
N SER A 4 5.12 9.94 -19.10
CA SER A 4 6.09 9.63 -18.06
C SER A 4 6.85 8.34 -18.36
N LYS A 5 8.12 8.25 -17.93
CA LYS A 5 8.93 7.05 -18.14
C LYS A 5 8.79 6.09 -16.98
N VAL A 6 8.45 4.84 -17.29
CA VAL A 6 8.46 3.72 -16.35
C VAL A 6 9.51 2.72 -16.80
N TYR A 7 10.46 2.45 -15.95
CA TYR A 7 11.51 1.47 -16.21
C TYR A 7 11.13 0.13 -15.60
N PHE A 8 11.39 -0.95 -16.33
CA PHE A 8 11.02 -2.31 -15.89
C PHE A 8 12.15 -3.30 -16.11
N THR A 9 12.31 -4.23 -15.18
CA THR A 9 13.19 -5.38 -15.30
C THR A 9 12.49 -6.65 -14.85
N ASN A 10 12.59 -7.72 -15.65
CA ASN A 10 12.03 -9.02 -15.29
C ASN A 10 12.91 -9.76 -14.28
N LEU A 11 12.50 -10.95 -13.83
CA LEU A 11 13.20 -11.75 -12.81
C LEU A 11 14.23 -12.74 -13.38
N ARG A 12 14.48 -12.74 -14.69
CA ARG A 12 15.51 -13.62 -15.26
C ARG A 12 16.90 -13.15 -14.89
N THR A 13 17.68 -14.04 -14.31
CA THR A 13 19.03 -13.77 -13.80
C THR A 13 20.08 -14.63 -14.51
N THR A 14 21.34 -14.26 -14.32
CA THR A 14 22.50 -15.02 -14.78
C THR A 14 23.51 -15.11 -13.65
N PRO A 15 24.53 -15.98 -13.73
CA PRO A 15 25.58 -16.04 -12.72
C PRO A 15 26.32 -14.70 -12.49
N SER A 16 26.34 -13.82 -13.48
CA SER A 16 26.99 -12.50 -13.43
C SER A 16 26.05 -11.35 -13.09
N SER A 17 24.73 -11.60 -12.92
CA SER A 17 23.73 -10.55 -12.64
C SER A 17 22.54 -11.14 -11.91
N ASN A 18 22.54 -11.03 -10.59
CA ASN A 18 21.44 -11.45 -9.72
C ASN A 18 20.32 -10.40 -9.65
N LEU A 19 19.23 -10.69 -8.93
CA LEU A 19 18.07 -9.79 -8.83
C LEU A 19 18.39 -8.45 -8.15
N LEU A 20 19.30 -8.44 -7.18
CA LEU A 20 19.70 -7.20 -6.50
C LEU A 20 20.51 -6.29 -7.43
N ASP A 21 21.38 -6.88 -8.26
CA ASP A 21 22.13 -6.14 -9.29
C ASP A 21 21.19 -5.59 -10.37
N LYS A 22 20.15 -6.35 -10.74
CA LYS A 22 19.12 -5.91 -11.68
C LYS A 22 18.31 -4.73 -11.13
N MET A 23 17.87 -4.80 -9.87
CA MET A 23 17.16 -3.71 -9.20
C MET A 23 18.05 -2.44 -9.13
N GLU A 24 19.30 -2.57 -8.73
CA GLU A 24 20.22 -1.42 -8.67
C GLU A 24 20.43 -0.80 -10.05
N ARG A 25 20.67 -1.62 -11.07
CA ARG A 25 20.78 -1.15 -12.47
C ARG A 25 19.49 -0.46 -12.93
N LEU A 26 18.32 -1.02 -12.59
CA LEU A 26 17.00 -0.44 -12.90
C LEU A 26 16.87 0.97 -12.33
N VAL A 27 17.06 1.15 -11.02
CA VAL A 27 16.90 2.45 -10.38
C VAL A 27 17.95 3.47 -10.83
N LYS A 28 19.18 3.04 -11.08
CA LYS A 28 20.21 3.89 -11.68
C LYS A 28 19.84 4.32 -13.10
N ARG A 29 19.32 3.40 -13.91
CA ARG A 29 18.87 3.70 -15.28
C ARG A 29 17.64 4.60 -15.32
N ALA A 30 16.76 4.45 -14.33
CA ALA A 30 15.60 5.32 -14.14
C ALA A 30 15.97 6.73 -13.65
N GLY A 31 17.22 6.95 -13.24
CA GLY A 31 17.75 8.27 -12.94
C GLY A 31 17.70 8.65 -11.46
N ILE A 32 17.60 7.71 -10.53
CA ILE A 32 17.58 8.02 -9.09
C ILE A 32 18.74 8.92 -8.65
N ALA A 33 19.94 8.77 -9.28
CA ALA A 33 21.12 9.58 -8.99
C ALA A 33 20.99 11.06 -9.43
N ASN A 34 19.93 11.45 -10.12
CA ASN A 34 19.65 12.85 -10.44
C ASN A 34 19.11 13.65 -9.23
N ILE A 35 18.71 12.96 -8.15
CA ILE A 35 18.34 13.57 -6.88
C ILE A 35 19.64 13.88 -6.11
N ASP A 36 19.75 15.08 -5.54
CA ASP A 36 20.86 15.41 -4.64
C ASP A 36 20.59 14.83 -3.25
N PHE A 37 21.26 13.72 -2.97
CA PHE A 37 21.15 12.99 -1.69
C PHE A 37 22.16 13.45 -0.63
N LYS A 38 23.08 14.34 -0.96
CA LYS A 38 24.20 14.66 -0.08
C LYS A 38 23.73 15.25 1.26
N ASN A 39 23.99 14.51 2.34
CA ASN A 39 23.60 14.83 3.72
C ASN A 39 22.09 14.88 3.99
N GLN A 40 21.25 14.48 3.04
CA GLN A 40 19.79 14.51 3.17
C GLN A 40 19.26 13.33 3.98
N PHE A 41 18.23 13.56 4.79
CA PHE A 41 17.43 12.51 5.43
C PHE A 41 16.45 11.91 4.41
N VAL A 42 16.56 10.61 4.17
CA VAL A 42 15.75 9.91 3.16
C VAL A 42 14.83 8.93 3.85
N ALA A 43 13.53 9.21 3.81
CA ALA A 43 12.50 8.28 4.25
C ALA A 43 12.25 7.22 3.16
N ILE A 44 12.61 5.98 3.42
CA ILE A 44 12.25 4.85 2.56
C ILE A 44 10.96 4.26 3.10
N LYS A 45 9.82 4.63 2.48
CA LYS A 45 8.52 4.11 2.85
C LYS A 45 8.35 2.69 2.30
N ILE A 46 8.17 1.75 3.21
CA ILE A 46 7.96 0.34 2.90
C ILE A 46 6.95 -0.25 3.90
N HIS A 47 6.17 -1.24 3.48
CA HIS A 47 5.34 -2.03 4.37
C HIS A 47 6.14 -3.21 4.92
N PHE A 48 6.20 -3.33 6.25
CA PHE A 48 7.02 -4.36 6.92
C PHE A 48 6.35 -5.75 6.98
N GLY A 49 5.11 -5.88 6.50
CA GLY A 49 4.30 -7.10 6.64
C GLY A 49 3.63 -7.21 8.01
N GLU A 50 2.41 -7.70 8.06
CA GLU A 50 1.77 -8.13 9.31
C GLU A 50 2.29 -9.55 9.66
N PRO A 51 2.57 -9.88 10.92
CA PRO A 51 3.05 -11.20 11.29
C PRO A 51 2.10 -12.32 10.82
N GLY A 52 2.66 -13.28 10.08
CA GLY A 52 1.92 -14.36 9.42
C GLY A 52 1.76 -14.19 7.92
N ASN A 53 1.80 -12.97 7.40
CA ASN A 53 1.87 -12.70 5.97
C ASN A 53 3.33 -12.79 5.50
N LEU A 54 3.60 -13.51 4.43
CA LEU A 54 4.94 -13.69 3.86
C LEU A 54 5.09 -13.16 2.42
N ALA A 55 4.07 -12.46 1.90
CA ALA A 55 4.10 -11.90 0.54
C ALA A 55 4.80 -10.54 0.45
N TYR A 56 5.13 -9.91 1.59
CA TYR A 56 5.79 -8.61 1.62
C TYR A 56 7.18 -8.60 0.95
N ILE A 57 7.66 -7.41 0.62
CA ILE A 57 8.99 -7.20 0.00
C ILE A 57 10.10 -7.73 0.92
N ARG A 58 11.00 -8.55 0.38
CA ARG A 58 12.12 -9.11 1.14
C ARG A 58 13.11 -8.01 1.58
N PRO A 59 13.61 -8.05 2.84
CA PRO A 59 14.56 -7.05 3.36
C PRO A 59 15.83 -6.87 2.52
N ASN A 60 16.25 -7.88 1.78
CA ASN A 60 17.41 -7.84 0.90
C ASN A 60 17.32 -6.73 -0.16
N TYR A 61 16.11 -6.47 -0.70
CA TYR A 61 15.91 -5.38 -1.65
C TYR A 61 16.07 -4.01 -0.98
N ALA A 62 15.54 -3.87 0.24
CA ALA A 62 15.71 -2.65 1.02
C ALA A 62 17.19 -2.40 1.34
N ALA A 63 17.91 -3.43 1.76
CA ALA A 63 19.35 -3.35 2.04
C ALA A 63 20.18 -2.87 0.83
N ARG A 64 19.87 -3.39 -0.36
CA ARG A 64 20.56 -2.96 -1.59
C ARG A 64 20.28 -1.48 -1.91
N LEU A 65 19.02 -1.06 -1.78
CA LEU A 65 18.65 0.35 -2.01
C LEU A 65 19.30 1.26 -0.98
N VAL A 66 19.32 0.89 0.30
CA VAL A 66 20.00 1.61 1.38
C VAL A 66 21.49 1.78 1.08
N SER A 67 22.16 0.71 0.62
CA SER A 67 23.59 0.78 0.24
C SER A 67 23.81 1.81 -0.86
N LEU A 68 23.02 1.76 -1.93
CA LEU A 68 23.08 2.72 -3.02
C LEU A 68 22.86 4.17 -2.55
N LEU A 69 21.84 4.40 -1.72
CA LEU A 69 21.54 5.75 -1.22
C LEU A 69 22.67 6.30 -0.34
N ARG A 70 23.32 5.43 0.47
CA ARG A 70 24.50 5.82 1.24
C ARG A 70 25.72 6.15 0.37
N GLU A 71 25.93 5.40 -0.71
CA GLU A 71 26.97 5.72 -1.71
C GLU A 71 26.72 7.10 -2.35
N LEU A 72 25.45 7.50 -2.51
CA LEU A 72 25.05 8.82 -2.99
C LEU A 72 25.10 9.91 -1.89
N GLY A 73 25.49 9.56 -0.66
CA GLY A 73 25.66 10.49 0.46
C GLY A 73 24.45 10.73 1.33
N ALA A 74 23.38 9.94 1.18
CA ALA A 74 22.14 10.04 1.95
C ALA A 74 22.28 9.53 3.39
N LYS A 75 21.31 9.93 4.23
CA LYS A 75 21.04 9.38 5.57
C LYS A 75 19.70 8.64 5.54
N PRO A 76 19.65 7.41 4.97
CA PRO A 76 18.41 6.69 4.79
C PRO A 76 17.92 6.03 6.09
N PHE A 77 16.60 5.93 6.22
CA PHE A 77 15.92 5.10 7.21
C PHE A 77 14.69 4.45 6.60
N LEU A 78 14.34 3.24 7.06
CA LEU A 78 13.10 2.58 6.68
C LEU A 78 11.97 3.08 7.57
N THR A 79 10.78 3.25 7.02
CA THR A 79 9.65 3.79 7.77
C THR A 79 8.30 3.28 7.31
N ASP A 80 7.36 3.26 8.25
CA ASP A 80 5.92 3.09 8.09
C ASP A 80 5.22 3.85 9.21
N CYS A 81 3.89 4.00 9.15
CA CYS A 81 3.06 4.50 10.25
C CYS A 81 2.23 3.37 10.86
N ASN A 82 1.83 3.55 12.11
CA ASN A 82 0.98 2.61 12.83
C ASN A 82 -0.37 2.41 12.14
N THR A 83 -0.98 1.25 12.38
CA THR A 83 -2.29 0.90 11.82
C THR A 83 -3.44 1.41 12.69
N LEU A 84 -4.60 1.64 12.07
CA LEU A 84 -5.82 2.03 12.76
C LEU A 84 -6.53 0.82 13.41
N TYR A 85 -6.39 -0.35 12.79
CA TYR A 85 -7.02 -1.60 13.24
C TYR A 85 -6.16 -2.35 14.26
N SER A 86 -6.79 -3.26 15.00
CA SER A 86 -6.11 -4.13 15.95
C SER A 86 -5.16 -5.08 15.23
N GLY A 87 -3.93 -5.17 15.71
CA GLY A 87 -2.86 -5.99 15.14
C GLY A 87 -1.54 -5.63 15.78
N ARG A 88 -0.47 -6.30 15.34
CA ARG A 88 0.86 -6.06 15.92
C ARG A 88 1.56 -4.81 15.39
N ARG A 89 0.86 -4.01 14.55
CA ARG A 89 1.36 -2.73 14.05
C ARG A 89 0.52 -1.54 14.52
N SER A 90 -0.34 -1.72 15.54
CA SER A 90 -1.19 -0.65 16.08
C SER A 90 -0.47 0.35 16.99
N ASN A 91 0.77 0.08 17.38
CA ASN A 91 1.65 0.95 18.14
C ASN A 91 3.11 0.71 17.76
N ALA A 92 3.99 1.69 17.99
CA ALA A 92 5.37 1.60 17.51
C ALA A 92 6.20 0.50 18.18
N VAL A 93 5.90 0.09 19.39
CA VAL A 93 6.67 -0.96 20.10
C VAL A 93 6.45 -2.30 19.40
N ASP A 94 5.20 -2.70 19.23
CA ASP A 94 4.84 -3.95 18.56
C ASP A 94 5.12 -3.88 17.06
N HIS A 95 4.98 -2.70 16.44
CA HIS A 95 5.27 -2.49 15.02
C HIS A 95 6.76 -2.69 14.72
N LEU A 96 7.65 -2.13 15.53
CA LEU A 96 9.10 -2.36 15.42
C LEU A 96 9.46 -3.83 15.66
N GLN A 97 8.82 -4.48 16.63
CA GLN A 97 9.01 -5.90 16.88
C GLN A 97 8.57 -6.74 15.66
N SER A 98 7.42 -6.42 15.06
CA SER A 98 6.93 -7.07 13.83
C SER A 98 7.89 -6.85 12.66
N ALA A 99 8.41 -5.63 12.47
CA ALA A 99 9.41 -5.34 11.45
C ALA A 99 10.68 -6.20 11.66
N MET A 100 11.17 -6.31 12.90
CA MET A 100 12.34 -7.13 13.23
C MET A 100 12.12 -8.62 12.96
N GLU A 101 10.97 -9.16 13.33
CA GLU A 101 10.60 -10.57 13.06
C GLU A 101 10.50 -10.86 11.57
N ASN A 102 10.04 -9.89 10.77
CA ASN A 102 9.99 -9.97 9.31
C ASN A 102 11.33 -9.62 8.64
N GLY A 103 12.39 -9.46 9.43
CA GLY A 103 13.76 -9.28 8.96
C GLY A 103 14.18 -7.84 8.67
N PHE A 104 13.36 -6.83 9.00
CA PHE A 104 13.71 -5.42 8.86
C PHE A 104 14.32 -4.88 10.15
N ASN A 105 15.61 -4.80 10.19
CA ASN A 105 16.37 -4.25 11.32
C ASN A 105 17.72 -3.68 10.83
N PRO A 106 18.46 -2.94 11.66
CA PRO A 106 19.72 -2.32 11.23
C PRO A 106 20.77 -3.29 10.70
N MET A 107 20.79 -4.54 11.14
CA MET A 107 21.75 -5.55 10.68
C MET A 107 21.42 -6.10 9.30
N SER A 108 20.14 -6.33 9.01
CA SER A 108 19.68 -6.90 7.74
C SER A 108 19.44 -5.84 6.66
N ALA A 109 18.86 -4.69 7.05
CA ALA A 109 18.50 -3.61 6.13
C ALA A 109 19.61 -2.57 5.95
N GLY A 110 20.61 -2.57 6.82
CA GLY A 110 21.72 -1.62 6.76
C GLY A 110 21.39 -0.20 7.22
N CYS A 111 20.19 0.08 7.68
CA CYS A 111 19.77 1.37 8.26
C CYS A 111 18.75 1.17 9.38
N ASN A 112 18.50 2.22 10.16
CA ASN A 112 17.50 2.19 11.23
C ASN A 112 16.08 2.12 10.67
N VAL A 113 15.16 1.58 11.50
CA VAL A 113 13.72 1.60 11.27
C VAL A 113 13.10 2.62 12.21
N ILE A 114 12.28 3.50 11.69
CA ILE A 114 11.57 4.54 12.45
C ILE A 114 10.09 4.42 12.14
N ILE A 115 9.25 4.23 13.17
CA ILE A 115 7.79 4.31 13.02
C ILE A 115 7.43 5.80 13.07
N ALA A 116 6.92 6.32 11.95
CA ALA A 116 6.94 7.76 11.67
C ALA A 116 5.95 8.57 12.50
N ASP A 117 4.90 7.97 13.03
CA ASP A 117 3.83 8.63 13.78
C ASP A 117 3.91 8.40 15.31
N GLY A 118 5.10 8.01 15.80
CA GLY A 118 5.38 7.86 17.22
C GLY A 118 4.73 6.64 17.86
N VAL A 119 4.81 6.56 19.21
CA VAL A 119 4.44 5.35 19.98
C VAL A 119 2.98 4.96 19.75
N LYS A 120 2.06 5.94 19.73
CA LYS A 120 0.60 5.72 19.65
C LYS A 120 -0.03 6.23 18.36
N GLY A 121 0.75 6.54 17.34
CA GLY A 121 0.24 7.07 16.07
C GLY A 121 -0.24 8.54 16.16
N THR A 122 0.22 9.29 17.15
CA THR A 122 -0.22 10.66 17.43
C THR A 122 0.83 11.74 17.11
N ASP A 123 2.03 11.32 16.68
CA ASP A 123 3.09 12.26 16.25
C ASP A 123 3.02 12.46 14.74
N TYR A 124 2.43 13.58 14.31
CA TYR A 124 2.21 13.91 12.91
C TYR A 124 2.42 15.41 12.62
N ARG A 125 2.53 15.73 11.34
CA ARG A 125 2.44 17.10 10.81
C ARG A 125 1.20 17.20 9.94
N GLU A 126 0.43 18.26 10.12
CA GLU A 126 -0.63 18.65 9.18
C GLU A 126 0.01 19.39 8.02
N ILE A 127 -0.24 18.91 6.79
CA ILE A 127 0.28 19.52 5.57
C ILE A 127 -0.91 20.06 4.77
N GLU A 128 -1.03 21.37 4.72
CA GLU A 128 -2.12 22.01 3.97
C GLU A 128 -1.97 21.74 2.46
N ILE A 129 -3.06 21.32 1.85
CA ILE A 129 -3.18 21.13 0.41
C ILE A 129 -4.49 21.72 -0.09
N ASP A 130 -4.56 22.04 -1.38
CA ASP A 130 -5.84 22.36 -2.04
C ASP A 130 -6.55 21.06 -2.45
N GLY A 131 -6.96 20.26 -1.44
CA GLY A 131 -7.70 19.02 -1.60
C GLY A 131 -9.21 19.23 -1.60
N GLN A 132 -9.95 18.40 -2.30
CA GLN A 132 -11.42 18.42 -2.29
C GLN A 132 -11.96 17.74 -1.02
N TYR A 133 -11.32 16.64 -0.60
CA TYR A 133 -11.77 15.76 0.49
C TYR A 133 -10.98 15.96 1.78
N CYS A 134 -9.68 16.23 1.68
CA CYS A 134 -8.78 16.42 2.81
C CYS A 134 -8.06 17.78 2.67
N LYS A 135 -8.17 18.65 3.68
CA LYS A 135 -7.56 19.98 3.64
C LYS A 135 -6.16 20.03 4.26
N ALA A 136 -5.95 19.25 5.31
CA ALA A 136 -4.71 19.20 6.07
C ALA A 136 -4.37 17.76 6.45
N PRO A 137 -3.94 16.91 5.47
CA PRO A 137 -3.54 15.54 5.73
C PRO A 137 -2.54 15.40 6.87
N LYS A 138 -2.77 14.42 7.76
CA LYS A 138 -1.97 14.15 8.97
C LYS A 138 -0.89 13.12 8.66
N ILE A 139 0.28 13.59 8.26
CA ILE A 139 1.41 12.76 7.85
C ILE A 139 2.30 12.47 9.05
N GLY A 140 2.74 11.20 9.22
CA GLY A 140 3.66 10.80 10.28
C GLY A 140 4.91 11.70 10.33
N ALA A 141 5.25 12.21 11.51
CA ALA A 141 6.22 13.29 11.68
C ALA A 141 7.59 12.98 11.06
N ALA A 142 8.12 11.75 11.25
CA ALA A 142 9.43 11.40 10.68
C ALA A 142 9.44 11.39 9.14
N ILE A 143 8.30 11.11 8.49
CA ILE A 143 8.14 11.20 7.04
C ILE A 143 8.03 12.66 6.62
N ALA A 144 7.22 13.44 7.34
CA ALA A 144 7.05 14.86 7.05
C ALA A 144 8.37 15.65 7.23
N ASP A 145 9.20 15.29 8.19
CA ASP A 145 10.48 15.92 8.50
C ASP A 145 11.63 15.42 7.58
N ALA A 146 11.43 14.36 6.78
CA ALA A 146 12.44 13.89 5.82
C ALA A 146 12.56 14.83 4.61
N ASP A 147 13.79 14.93 4.07
CA ASP A 147 14.09 15.80 2.92
C ASP A 147 13.68 15.15 1.59
N ILE A 148 13.75 13.81 1.51
CA ILE A 148 13.49 13.03 0.30
C ILE A 148 12.63 11.83 0.64
N ILE A 149 11.68 11.51 -0.23
CA ILE A 149 10.80 10.35 -0.10
C ILE A 149 11.13 9.31 -1.16
N ILE A 150 11.47 8.10 -0.73
CA ILE A 150 11.57 6.94 -1.62
C ILE A 150 10.48 5.94 -1.22
N SER A 151 9.66 5.47 -2.16
CA SER A 151 8.70 4.42 -1.86
C SER A 151 9.11 3.08 -2.46
N MET A 152 9.08 2.03 -1.62
CA MET A 152 9.21 0.63 -2.04
C MET A 152 7.84 -0.01 -1.91
N ASN A 153 7.23 -0.38 -3.02
CA ASN A 153 5.83 -0.75 -3.08
C ASN A 153 5.70 -2.24 -3.45
N HIS A 154 5.05 -3.03 -2.62
CA HIS A 154 4.55 -4.33 -3.03
C HIS A 154 3.27 -4.10 -3.83
N PHE A 155 3.27 -4.50 -5.11
CA PHE A 155 2.10 -4.36 -5.98
C PHE A 155 1.22 -5.61 -5.87
N LYS A 156 -0.02 -5.46 -5.39
CA LYS A 156 -0.95 -6.56 -5.08
C LYS A 156 -2.40 -6.09 -5.07
N GLY A 157 -3.35 -7.02 -4.96
CA GLY A 157 -4.77 -6.73 -4.76
C GLY A 157 -5.04 -5.97 -3.45
N HIS A 158 -6.22 -5.38 -3.38
CA HIS A 158 -6.74 -4.72 -2.18
C HIS A 158 -8.26 -4.63 -2.21
N GLU A 159 -8.88 -5.09 -1.14
CA GLU A 159 -10.32 -5.30 -0.98
C GLU A 159 -11.18 -4.02 -1.03
N GLN A 160 -10.60 -2.84 -0.81
CA GLN A 160 -11.33 -1.56 -0.86
C GLN A 160 -10.83 -0.62 -1.96
N ALA A 161 -9.54 -0.67 -2.30
CA ALA A 161 -8.93 0.22 -3.27
C ALA A 161 -8.75 -0.41 -4.66
N GLY A 162 -9.06 -1.71 -4.82
CA GLY A 162 -8.80 -2.51 -6.01
C GLY A 162 -7.38 -3.09 -6.00
N PHE A 163 -6.36 -2.25 -5.93
CA PHE A 163 -4.97 -2.68 -5.73
C PHE A 163 -4.23 -1.77 -4.76
N GLY A 164 -3.07 -2.22 -4.29
CA GLY A 164 -2.10 -1.44 -3.55
C GLY A 164 -0.80 -1.32 -4.32
N GLY A 165 -0.41 -0.09 -4.65
CA GLY A 165 0.81 0.29 -5.34
C GLY A 165 1.50 1.47 -4.67
N ALA A 166 2.12 2.35 -5.45
CA ALA A 166 2.84 3.53 -4.96
C ALA A 166 1.90 4.54 -4.28
N LEU A 167 0.77 4.87 -4.92
CA LEU A 167 -0.21 5.82 -4.38
C LEU A 167 -0.70 5.37 -3.01
N LYS A 168 -1.13 4.11 -2.88
CA LYS A 168 -1.62 3.59 -1.60
C LYS A 168 -0.50 3.48 -0.55
N ASN A 169 0.70 3.05 -0.93
CA ASN A 169 1.82 2.96 0.00
C ASN A 169 2.20 4.34 0.56
N LEU A 170 2.10 5.38 -0.24
CA LEU A 170 2.32 6.76 0.18
C LEU A 170 1.12 7.32 0.94
N GLY A 171 -0.04 7.42 0.32
CA GLY A 171 -1.21 8.10 0.89
C GLY A 171 -1.70 7.44 2.17
N MET A 172 -2.02 6.14 2.13
CA MET A 172 -2.47 5.41 3.32
C MET A 172 -1.31 5.09 4.27
N GLY A 173 -0.16 4.66 3.72
CA GLY A 173 0.96 4.18 4.51
C GLY A 173 1.68 5.27 5.30
N CYS A 174 1.76 6.51 4.79
CA CYS A 174 2.39 7.65 5.47
C CYS A 174 1.42 8.40 6.39
N ALA A 175 0.12 8.14 6.31
CA ALA A 175 -0.87 8.74 7.20
C ALA A 175 -0.68 8.24 8.65
N SER A 176 -0.71 9.14 9.62
CA SER A 176 -0.77 8.80 11.04
C SER A 176 -2.07 8.03 11.37
N VAL A 177 -2.20 7.50 12.59
CA VAL A 177 -3.47 6.85 13.00
C VAL A 177 -4.66 7.79 12.82
N GLY A 178 -4.52 9.07 13.21
CA GLY A 178 -5.56 10.09 12.98
C GLY A 178 -5.81 10.38 11.50
N GLY A 179 -4.77 10.32 10.66
CA GLY A 179 -4.90 10.45 9.22
C GLY A 179 -5.59 9.24 8.58
N LYS A 180 -5.26 8.02 9.01
CA LYS A 180 -5.95 6.80 8.58
C LYS A 180 -7.43 6.82 8.96
N LEU A 181 -7.75 7.37 10.13
CA LEU A 181 -9.12 7.60 10.53
C LEU A 181 -9.84 8.54 9.55
N GLU A 182 -9.24 9.66 9.17
CA GLU A 182 -9.80 10.59 8.18
C GLU A 182 -9.98 9.94 6.81
N LEU A 183 -9.03 9.11 6.37
CA LEU A 183 -9.13 8.36 5.11
C LEU A 183 -10.36 7.42 5.09
N HIS A 184 -10.66 6.78 6.21
CA HIS A 184 -11.75 5.81 6.33
C HIS A 184 -13.08 6.41 6.82
N CYS A 185 -13.08 7.59 7.45
CA CYS A 185 -14.25 8.20 8.13
C CYS A 185 -15.27 8.85 7.21
N ALA A 186 -15.36 8.52 5.95
CA ALA A 186 -16.44 9.04 5.12
C ALA A 186 -17.67 8.14 5.15
N SER A 187 -17.59 6.90 5.67
CA SER A 187 -18.72 6.04 5.94
C SER A 187 -18.50 5.24 7.21
N GLN A 188 -19.57 5.06 7.90
CA GLN A 188 -19.63 4.02 8.93
C GLN A 188 -20.05 2.72 8.26
N PRO A 189 -19.34 1.61 8.47
CA PRO A 189 -19.75 0.32 7.96
C PRO A 189 -21.13 -0.04 8.53
N ARG A 190 -21.92 -0.78 7.80
CA ARG A 190 -23.21 -1.33 8.26
C ARG A 190 -23.17 -2.85 8.23
N ILE A 191 -24.08 -3.45 9.00
CA ILE A 191 -24.26 -4.90 8.98
C ILE A 191 -25.50 -5.23 8.15
N ASP A 192 -25.29 -6.03 7.12
CA ASP A 192 -26.36 -6.75 6.45
C ASP A 192 -26.71 -7.98 7.30
N THR A 193 -27.86 -7.92 7.98
CA THR A 193 -28.29 -8.97 8.90
C THR A 193 -28.71 -10.25 8.19
N GLU A 194 -29.04 -10.20 6.90
CA GLU A 194 -29.39 -11.40 6.11
C GLU A 194 -28.12 -12.17 5.74
N ALA A 195 -27.11 -11.49 5.25
CA ALA A 195 -25.82 -12.07 4.89
C ALA A 195 -24.99 -12.47 6.13
N CYS A 196 -25.09 -11.73 7.24
CA CYS A 196 -24.32 -11.98 8.45
C CYS A 196 -24.55 -13.39 9.02
N LYS A 197 -23.49 -14.17 9.24
CA LYS A 197 -23.54 -15.53 9.83
C LYS A 197 -23.27 -15.56 11.34
N GLY A 198 -23.04 -14.41 11.98
CA GLY A 198 -22.74 -14.34 13.41
C GLY A 198 -21.42 -15.02 13.81
N CYS A 199 -20.45 -15.05 12.91
CA CYS A 199 -19.15 -15.73 13.12
C CYS A 199 -18.27 -15.07 14.18
N ASN A 200 -18.63 -13.87 14.65
CA ASN A 200 -17.94 -13.11 15.71
C ASN A 200 -16.53 -12.59 15.33
N ILE A 201 -16.10 -12.69 14.08
CA ILE A 201 -14.79 -12.24 13.66
C ILE A 201 -14.69 -10.73 13.77
N CYS A 202 -15.64 -9.98 13.22
CA CYS A 202 -15.67 -8.51 13.29
C CYS A 202 -15.71 -7.98 14.73
N VAL A 203 -16.40 -8.66 15.64
CA VAL A 203 -16.46 -8.30 17.07
C VAL A 203 -15.08 -8.43 17.72
N LYS A 204 -14.40 -9.58 17.51
CA LYS A 204 -13.10 -9.87 18.12
C LYS A 204 -11.98 -8.93 17.64
N HIS A 205 -12.15 -8.35 16.47
CA HIS A 205 -11.12 -7.52 15.83
C HIS A 205 -11.48 -6.03 15.77
N CYS A 206 -12.59 -5.61 16.39
CA CYS A 206 -12.92 -4.20 16.50
C CYS A 206 -12.01 -3.52 17.53
N ALA A 207 -11.10 -2.67 17.10
CA ALA A 207 -10.16 -1.95 17.97
C ALA A 207 -10.85 -0.94 18.91
N HIS A 208 -12.13 -0.63 18.65
CA HIS A 208 -12.92 0.35 19.41
C HIS A 208 -14.06 -0.31 20.19
N ASP A 209 -14.12 -1.66 20.23
CA ASP A 209 -15.20 -2.42 20.85
C ASP A 209 -16.60 -1.92 20.44
N ALA A 210 -16.70 -1.45 19.20
CA ALA A 210 -17.92 -0.86 18.65
C ALA A 210 -18.88 -1.92 18.04
N ILE A 211 -18.53 -3.20 18.09
CA ILE A 211 -19.35 -4.26 17.48
C ILE A 211 -19.65 -5.34 18.52
N HIS A 212 -20.90 -5.75 18.62
CA HIS A 212 -21.33 -6.85 19.48
C HIS A 212 -22.28 -7.77 18.72
N LEU A 213 -22.55 -8.96 19.26
CA LEU A 213 -23.61 -9.82 18.74
C LEU A 213 -24.91 -9.51 19.47
N ASN A 214 -25.97 -9.24 18.71
CA ASN A 214 -27.32 -9.06 19.25
C ASN A 214 -27.96 -10.40 19.65
N ASN A 215 -29.17 -10.35 20.19
CA ASN A 215 -29.94 -11.53 20.65
C ASN A 215 -30.15 -12.59 19.55
N ASN A 216 -30.14 -12.20 18.28
CA ASN A 216 -30.29 -13.08 17.13
C ASN A 216 -28.94 -13.62 16.64
N ARG A 217 -27.84 -13.39 17.40
CA ARG A 217 -26.47 -13.74 17.05
C ARG A 217 -25.99 -13.09 15.73
N LYS A 218 -26.51 -11.94 15.38
CA LYS A 218 -26.04 -11.12 14.26
C LYS A 218 -25.17 -9.99 14.81
N ALA A 219 -24.15 -9.61 14.07
CA ALA A 219 -23.33 -8.45 14.44
C ALA A 219 -24.19 -7.18 14.41
N GLU A 220 -23.92 -6.28 15.33
CA GLU A 220 -24.53 -4.95 15.43
C GLU A 220 -23.46 -3.94 15.78
N ILE A 221 -23.52 -2.75 15.17
CA ILE A 221 -22.52 -1.70 15.33
C ILE A 221 -23.07 -0.60 16.23
N ASP A 222 -22.33 -0.29 17.28
CA ASP A 222 -22.54 0.91 18.10
C ASP A 222 -21.86 2.09 17.39
N TYR A 223 -22.67 2.93 16.77
CA TYR A 223 -22.19 4.08 15.98
C TYR A 223 -21.65 5.24 16.83
N GLU A 224 -21.88 5.26 18.14
CA GLU A 224 -21.22 6.23 19.03
C GLU A 224 -19.75 5.88 19.24
N ARG A 225 -19.41 4.58 19.16
CA ARG A 225 -18.05 4.07 19.32
C ARG A 225 -17.36 3.77 17.99
N CYS A 226 -18.12 3.63 16.91
CA CYS A 226 -17.62 3.28 15.60
C CYS A 226 -16.89 4.47 14.97
N VAL A 227 -15.61 4.29 14.63
CA VAL A 227 -14.76 5.29 13.98
C VAL A 227 -14.70 5.13 12.45
N GLY A 228 -15.48 4.21 11.88
CA GLY A 228 -15.55 4.03 10.42
C GLY A 228 -14.32 3.35 9.79
N CYS A 229 -13.44 2.70 10.53
CA CYS A 229 -12.17 2.17 10.03
C CYS A 229 -12.29 1.05 8.97
N GLY A 230 -13.50 0.51 8.72
CA GLY A 230 -13.74 -0.52 7.71
C GLY A 230 -13.19 -1.92 8.03
N GLN A 231 -12.53 -2.13 9.18
CA GLN A 231 -11.94 -3.42 9.54
C GLN A 231 -12.95 -4.58 9.52
N CYS A 232 -14.17 -4.33 9.99
CA CYS A 232 -15.23 -5.33 9.99
C CYS A 232 -15.65 -5.74 8.57
N VAL A 233 -15.62 -4.82 7.62
CA VAL A 233 -15.92 -5.09 6.20
C VAL A 233 -14.82 -5.94 5.61
N ALA A 234 -13.58 -5.52 5.79
CA ALA A 234 -12.40 -6.22 5.29
C ALA A 234 -12.30 -7.67 5.83
N LEU A 235 -12.72 -7.91 7.08
CA LEU A 235 -12.69 -9.25 7.73
C LEU A 235 -13.89 -10.14 7.38
N CYS A 236 -14.93 -9.59 6.78
CA CYS A 236 -16.17 -10.33 6.56
C CYS A 236 -16.07 -11.25 5.34
N GLN A 237 -16.07 -12.55 5.57
CA GLN A 237 -16.04 -13.58 4.51
C GLN A 237 -17.45 -13.90 3.95
N TYR A 238 -18.50 -13.21 4.43
CA TYR A 238 -19.88 -13.53 4.14
C TYR A 238 -20.69 -12.32 3.67
N ASP A 239 -20.03 -11.23 3.32
CA ASP A 239 -20.65 -9.94 2.93
C ASP A 239 -21.69 -9.41 3.94
N GLY A 240 -21.58 -9.88 5.18
CA GLY A 240 -22.46 -9.45 6.28
C GLY A 240 -22.03 -8.12 6.91
N ALA A 241 -20.80 -7.66 6.69
CA ALA A 241 -20.38 -6.31 6.99
C ALA A 241 -20.03 -5.64 5.67
N VAL A 242 -20.70 -4.53 5.36
CA VAL A 242 -20.57 -3.79 4.12
C VAL A 242 -20.32 -2.32 4.40
N MET A 243 -19.72 -1.62 3.45
CA MET A 243 -19.55 -0.17 3.56
C MET A 243 -20.94 0.52 3.59
N GLY A 244 -21.05 1.61 4.33
CA GLY A 244 -22.27 2.41 4.39
C GLY A 244 -22.54 3.12 3.06
N GLU A 245 -23.77 3.59 2.88
CA GLU A 245 -24.13 4.38 1.71
C GLU A 245 -23.33 5.68 1.68
N GLY A 246 -22.66 5.96 0.56
CA GLY A 246 -21.86 7.18 0.33
C GLY A 246 -20.36 6.99 0.42
N ASP A 247 -19.85 5.82 0.85
CA ASP A 247 -18.43 5.46 0.71
C ASP A 247 -18.26 4.46 -0.41
N THR A 248 -17.73 4.97 -1.46
CA THR A 248 -17.30 4.16 -2.58
C THR A 248 -15.79 3.93 -2.47
N SER A 249 -15.32 2.84 -3.06
CA SER A 249 -13.90 2.62 -3.34
C SER A 249 -13.23 3.87 -3.93
N GLU A 250 -13.95 4.59 -4.78
CA GLU A 250 -13.53 5.83 -5.41
C GLU A 250 -13.15 6.92 -4.40
N ARG A 251 -14.03 7.19 -3.43
CA ARG A 251 -13.78 8.24 -2.43
C ARG A 251 -12.57 7.92 -1.54
N LEU A 252 -12.39 6.63 -1.19
CA LEU A 252 -11.18 6.20 -0.50
C LEU A 252 -9.93 6.45 -1.36
N ASN A 253 -9.98 6.10 -2.65
CA ASN A 253 -8.88 6.33 -3.58
C ASN A 253 -8.59 7.82 -3.73
N TYR A 254 -9.60 8.68 -3.89
CA TYR A 254 -9.41 10.14 -3.96
C TYR A 254 -8.72 10.71 -2.73
N LYS A 255 -9.10 10.27 -1.54
CA LYS A 255 -8.44 10.68 -0.29
C LYS A 255 -7.00 10.14 -0.20
N ILE A 256 -6.74 8.90 -0.65
CA ILE A 256 -5.38 8.35 -0.74
C ILE A 256 -4.52 9.23 -1.66
N ASP A 257 -5.04 9.68 -2.77
CA ASP A 257 -4.33 10.54 -3.72
C ASP A 257 -4.03 11.92 -3.12
N GLU A 258 -4.99 12.53 -2.42
CA GLU A 258 -4.77 13.80 -1.71
C GLU A 258 -3.73 13.66 -0.58
N TYR A 259 -3.75 12.55 0.17
CA TYR A 259 -2.71 12.24 1.14
C TYR A 259 -1.34 12.03 0.47
N THR A 260 -1.30 11.37 -0.69
CA THR A 260 -0.08 11.23 -1.49
C THR A 260 0.46 12.58 -1.91
N LYS A 261 -0.41 13.49 -2.36
CA LYS A 261 -0.04 14.87 -2.70
C LYS A 261 0.61 15.59 -1.53
N ALA A 262 0.06 15.45 -0.33
CA ALA A 262 0.64 16.03 0.89
C ALA A 262 2.01 15.41 1.24
N VAL A 263 2.17 14.09 1.11
CA VAL A 263 3.44 13.40 1.38
C VAL A 263 4.56 13.86 0.44
N LEU A 264 4.23 14.08 -0.83
CA LEU A 264 5.19 14.42 -1.88
C LEU A 264 5.38 15.94 -2.07
N ALA A 265 4.58 16.77 -1.38
CA ALA A 265 4.63 18.22 -1.51
C ALA A 265 6.04 18.75 -1.31
N ASP A 266 6.55 19.44 -2.33
CA ASP A 266 7.87 20.13 -2.35
C ASP A 266 9.08 19.23 -2.05
N LYS A 267 8.93 17.89 -2.16
CA LYS A 267 10.01 16.93 -1.89
C LYS A 267 10.44 16.19 -3.15
N PRO A 268 11.76 16.05 -3.39
CA PRO A 268 12.25 15.08 -4.33
C PRO A 268 11.78 13.67 -3.91
N HIS A 269 11.33 12.89 -4.88
CA HIS A 269 10.82 11.55 -4.62
C HIS A 269 11.13 10.58 -5.74
N PHE A 270 11.10 9.28 -5.43
CA PHE A 270 11.30 8.22 -6.40
C PHE A 270 10.59 6.94 -5.94
N HIS A 271 10.07 6.14 -6.86
CA HIS A 271 9.20 5.02 -6.56
C HIS A 271 9.69 3.74 -7.21
N VAL A 272 9.67 2.63 -6.45
CA VAL A 272 10.03 1.29 -6.92
C VAL A 272 8.91 0.32 -6.55
N SER A 273 8.31 -0.33 -7.53
CA SER A 273 7.22 -1.30 -7.35
C SER A 273 7.68 -2.73 -7.67
N PHE A 274 7.36 -3.65 -6.78
CA PHE A 274 7.68 -5.07 -6.88
C PHE A 274 6.41 -5.82 -7.28
N ILE A 275 6.37 -6.32 -8.52
CA ILE A 275 5.26 -7.09 -9.08
C ILE A 275 5.59 -8.57 -8.90
N MET A 276 5.60 -8.99 -7.64
CA MET A 276 5.97 -10.33 -7.18
C MET A 276 5.05 -10.73 -6.04
N ASN A 277 4.70 -12.02 -5.93
CA ASN A 277 3.72 -12.51 -4.96
C ASN A 277 2.43 -11.66 -4.99
N VAL A 278 1.91 -11.39 -6.18
CA VAL A 278 0.70 -10.56 -6.34
C VAL A 278 -0.49 -11.28 -5.72
N SER A 279 -0.66 -11.10 -4.41
CA SER A 279 -1.75 -11.67 -3.63
C SER A 279 -3.08 -10.95 -3.92
N PRO A 280 -4.23 -11.61 -3.74
CA PRO A 280 -5.53 -10.97 -3.90
C PRO A 280 -5.81 -9.90 -2.84
N GLU A 281 -5.25 -10.07 -1.62
CA GLU A 281 -5.45 -9.18 -0.47
C GLU A 281 -4.19 -8.36 -0.14
N CYS A 282 -4.38 -7.39 0.77
CA CYS A 282 -3.34 -6.49 1.25
C CYS A 282 -2.37 -7.17 2.23
N ASP A 283 -1.09 -6.73 2.26
CA ASP A 283 -0.10 -7.14 3.28
C ASP A 283 -0.45 -6.71 4.71
N CYS A 284 -1.53 -5.95 4.87
CA CYS A 284 -2.02 -5.56 6.19
C CYS A 284 -2.74 -6.70 6.94
N TRP A 285 -3.01 -7.80 6.27
CA TRP A 285 -3.52 -9.02 6.87
C TRP A 285 -2.40 -9.88 7.45
N ASN A 286 -2.73 -10.68 8.44
CA ASN A 286 -1.82 -11.68 9.04
C ASN A 286 -1.71 -12.97 8.21
N HIS A 287 -2.22 -12.97 7.01
CA HIS A 287 -2.16 -14.06 6.04
C HIS A 287 -2.06 -13.48 4.62
N ASN A 288 -1.64 -14.30 3.71
CA ASN A 288 -1.73 -14.05 2.27
C ASN A 288 -2.27 -15.32 1.61
N ASP A 289 -3.04 -15.14 0.57
CA ASP A 289 -3.42 -16.23 -0.32
C ASP A 289 -2.36 -16.44 -1.41
N ALA A 290 -2.51 -17.48 -2.21
CA ALA A 290 -1.66 -17.74 -3.36
C ALA A 290 -1.70 -16.57 -4.34
N ALA A 291 -0.55 -16.27 -4.96
CA ALA A 291 -0.47 -15.23 -5.97
C ALA A 291 -1.43 -15.52 -7.14
N ILE A 292 -2.06 -14.46 -7.67
CA ILE A 292 -3.05 -14.57 -8.76
C ILE A 292 -2.40 -14.68 -10.14
N ILE A 293 -1.15 -14.20 -10.27
CA ILE A 293 -0.34 -14.22 -11.49
C ILE A 293 1.09 -14.67 -11.15
N PRO A 294 1.88 -15.11 -12.15
CA PRO A 294 3.32 -15.31 -11.95
C PRO A 294 4.02 -14.02 -11.53
N ASP A 295 5.14 -14.14 -10.82
CA ASP A 295 6.02 -13.01 -10.56
C ASP A 295 6.53 -12.40 -11.87
N LEU A 296 6.35 -11.08 -12.05
CA LEU A 296 6.71 -10.40 -13.30
C LEU A 296 8.07 -9.71 -13.21
N GLY A 297 8.30 -8.91 -12.18
CA GLY A 297 9.53 -8.15 -12.06
C GLY A 297 9.46 -6.96 -11.11
N ILE A 298 10.34 -5.98 -11.41
CA ILE A 298 10.47 -4.74 -10.64
C ILE A 298 10.32 -3.57 -11.62
N ALA A 299 9.53 -2.57 -11.25
CA ALA A 299 9.35 -1.34 -12.00
C ALA A 299 9.78 -0.12 -11.18
N ALA A 300 10.23 0.96 -11.84
CA ALA A 300 10.65 2.19 -11.18
C ALA A 300 10.31 3.43 -12.01
N SER A 301 9.91 4.51 -11.32
CA SER A 301 9.59 5.80 -11.94
C SER A 301 9.69 6.94 -10.93
N PHE A 302 9.84 8.16 -11.43
CA PHE A 302 9.59 9.39 -10.65
C PHE A 302 8.09 9.70 -10.52
N ASP A 303 7.27 9.16 -11.40
CA ASP A 303 5.83 9.40 -11.46
C ASP A 303 5.09 8.21 -10.82
N PRO A 304 4.43 8.38 -9.65
CA PRO A 304 3.73 7.30 -8.96
C PRO A 304 2.47 6.86 -9.71
N VAL A 305 1.80 7.75 -10.45
CA VAL A 305 0.59 7.44 -11.23
C VAL A 305 0.94 6.57 -12.43
N ALA A 306 1.96 6.99 -13.20
CA ALA A 306 2.47 6.21 -14.33
C ALA A 306 2.97 4.83 -13.88
N LEU A 307 3.65 4.77 -12.72
CA LEU A 307 4.15 3.52 -12.17
C LEU A 307 3.01 2.55 -11.82
N ASP A 308 2.00 3.02 -11.09
CA ASP A 308 0.85 2.21 -10.70
C ASP A 308 0.03 1.78 -11.93
N LYS A 309 -0.18 2.68 -12.91
CA LYS A 309 -0.84 2.34 -14.16
C LYS A 309 -0.09 1.25 -14.95
N ALA A 310 1.22 1.39 -15.09
CA ALA A 310 2.04 0.40 -15.79
C ALA A 310 2.04 -0.97 -15.07
N CYS A 311 2.11 -0.98 -13.74
CA CYS A 311 2.01 -2.20 -12.95
C CYS A 311 0.64 -2.87 -13.10
N ALA A 312 -0.45 -2.10 -13.06
CA ALA A 312 -1.80 -2.60 -13.26
C ALA A 312 -1.97 -3.22 -14.65
N ASP A 313 -1.50 -2.54 -15.69
CA ASP A 313 -1.55 -3.07 -17.07
C ASP A 313 -0.76 -4.37 -17.23
N MET A 314 0.42 -4.47 -16.59
CA MET A 314 1.20 -5.70 -16.61
C MET A 314 0.46 -6.86 -15.91
N VAL A 315 -0.22 -6.62 -14.79
CA VAL A 315 -1.02 -7.64 -14.09
C VAL A 315 -2.23 -8.05 -14.93
N ILE A 316 -2.93 -7.09 -15.54
CA ILE A 316 -4.09 -7.33 -16.43
C ILE A 316 -3.69 -8.23 -17.60
N ASN A 317 -2.53 -8.00 -18.21
CA ASN A 317 -2.06 -8.75 -19.36
C ASN A 317 -1.31 -10.06 -18.99
N ALA A 318 -1.06 -10.34 -17.71
CA ALA A 318 -0.40 -11.57 -17.28
C ALA A 318 -1.38 -12.76 -17.29
N PRO A 319 -0.91 -14.00 -17.54
CA PRO A 319 -1.71 -15.19 -17.33
C PRO A 319 -1.99 -15.39 -15.85
N ILE A 320 -3.10 -16.06 -15.50
CA ILE A 320 -3.37 -16.49 -14.13
C ILE A 320 -2.58 -17.73 -13.78
N ILE A 321 -2.30 -17.94 -12.47
CA ILE A 321 -1.79 -19.19 -11.96
C ILE A 321 -2.97 -20.01 -11.40
N GLY A 322 -2.95 -21.31 -11.56
CA GLY A 322 -3.98 -22.18 -10.97
C GLY A 322 -3.92 -22.25 -9.44
N ALA A 323 -4.99 -22.74 -8.83
CA ALA A 323 -5.12 -22.95 -7.38
C ALA A 323 -4.98 -21.65 -6.54
N ASN A 324 -5.69 -20.62 -6.92
CA ASN A 324 -5.85 -19.38 -6.17
C ASN A 324 -7.32 -18.89 -6.22
N LYS A 325 -7.64 -17.85 -5.46
CA LYS A 325 -8.99 -17.28 -5.34
C LYS A 325 -9.62 -16.96 -6.71
N LEU A 326 -8.83 -16.41 -7.65
CA LEU A 326 -9.33 -16.06 -8.97
C LEU A 326 -9.66 -17.31 -9.81
N ALA A 327 -8.81 -18.32 -9.78
CA ALA A 327 -9.06 -19.59 -10.49
C ALA A 327 -10.24 -20.38 -9.90
N GLU A 328 -10.53 -20.23 -8.61
CA GLU A 328 -11.70 -20.84 -7.96
C GLU A 328 -13.00 -20.19 -8.37
N THR A 329 -13.01 -18.85 -8.50
CA THR A 329 -14.23 -18.09 -8.88
C THR A 329 -14.47 -18.08 -10.39
N HIS A 330 -13.41 -18.23 -11.20
CA HIS A 330 -13.44 -18.19 -12.67
C HIS A 330 -12.74 -19.45 -13.26
N PRO A 331 -13.23 -20.66 -12.98
CA PRO A 331 -12.62 -21.88 -13.46
C PRO A 331 -12.68 -21.97 -14.99
N HIS A 332 -11.58 -22.36 -15.61
CA HIS A 332 -11.45 -22.56 -17.06
C HIS A 332 -11.52 -21.30 -17.92
N GLU A 333 -11.46 -20.12 -17.35
CA GLU A 333 -11.43 -18.88 -18.11
C GLU A 333 -10.00 -18.45 -18.47
N HIS A 334 -9.84 -17.88 -19.66
CA HIS A 334 -8.62 -17.20 -20.06
C HIS A 334 -8.76 -15.72 -19.69
N LEU A 335 -8.09 -15.30 -18.62
CA LEU A 335 -8.24 -13.95 -18.06
C LEU A 335 -7.10 -12.99 -18.44
N GLU A 336 -6.34 -13.29 -19.50
CA GLU A 336 -5.40 -12.32 -20.09
C GLU A 336 -6.18 -11.16 -20.70
N GLY A 337 -5.83 -9.94 -20.29
CA GLY A 337 -6.54 -8.72 -20.70
C GLY A 337 -7.73 -8.33 -19.83
N GLU A 338 -8.17 -9.21 -18.91
CA GLU A 338 -9.24 -8.90 -17.96
C GLU A 338 -8.71 -8.23 -16.69
N ASP A 339 -9.50 -7.34 -16.11
CA ASP A 339 -9.17 -6.66 -14.86
C ASP A 339 -9.30 -7.61 -13.68
N LYS A 340 -8.20 -8.29 -13.34
CA LYS A 340 -8.12 -9.29 -12.27
C LYS A 340 -8.43 -8.71 -10.89
N PHE A 341 -8.14 -7.44 -10.66
CA PHE A 341 -8.44 -6.78 -9.39
C PHE A 341 -9.95 -6.57 -9.22
N HIS A 342 -10.63 -6.15 -10.29
CA HIS A 342 -12.08 -6.00 -10.28
C HIS A 342 -12.79 -7.36 -10.21
N LEU A 343 -12.27 -8.41 -10.88
CA LEU A 343 -12.84 -9.76 -10.78
C LEU A 343 -12.77 -10.33 -9.35
N ILE A 344 -11.71 -10.00 -8.59
CA ILE A 344 -11.56 -10.43 -7.19
C ILE A 344 -12.36 -9.54 -6.24
N HIS A 345 -12.40 -8.25 -6.51
CA HIS A 345 -13.02 -7.21 -5.67
C HIS A 345 -13.95 -6.34 -6.52
N PRO A 346 -15.14 -6.86 -6.89
CA PRO A 346 -16.03 -6.21 -7.86
C PRO A 346 -16.59 -4.85 -7.40
N ASP A 347 -16.61 -4.58 -6.10
CA ASP A 347 -17.08 -3.31 -5.53
C ASP A 347 -16.01 -2.21 -5.56
N THR A 348 -14.84 -2.46 -6.19
CA THR A 348 -13.73 -1.50 -6.25
C THR A 348 -13.65 -0.79 -7.61
N ASN A 349 -13.14 0.45 -7.59
CA ASN A 349 -12.90 1.26 -8.80
C ASN A 349 -11.55 1.99 -8.69
N TRP A 350 -10.47 1.24 -8.90
CA TRP A 350 -9.11 1.80 -8.87
C TRP A 350 -8.82 2.77 -10.02
N GLN A 351 -9.51 2.59 -11.17
CA GLN A 351 -9.36 3.46 -12.34
C GLN A 351 -9.81 4.91 -12.02
N ALA A 352 -10.82 5.06 -11.17
CA ALA A 352 -11.26 6.39 -10.73
C ALA A 352 -10.16 7.09 -9.91
N GLY A 353 -9.46 6.35 -9.04
CA GLY A 353 -8.31 6.87 -8.31
C GLY A 353 -7.22 7.38 -9.25
N LEU A 354 -6.76 6.57 -10.21
CA LEU A 354 -5.72 7.02 -11.15
C LEU A 354 -6.12 8.27 -11.96
N ARG A 355 -7.39 8.37 -12.37
CA ARG A 355 -7.88 9.60 -13.04
C ARG A 355 -7.80 10.81 -12.12
N TYR A 356 -8.26 10.65 -10.88
CA TYR A 356 -8.22 11.75 -9.91
C TYR A 356 -6.79 12.14 -9.54
N ALA A 357 -5.89 11.18 -9.35
CA ALA A 357 -4.46 11.44 -9.12
C ALA A 357 -3.83 12.28 -10.25
N GLU A 358 -4.19 12.00 -11.51
CA GLU A 358 -3.76 12.80 -12.66
C GLU A 358 -4.40 14.20 -12.65
N GLU A 359 -5.70 14.32 -12.35
CA GLU A 359 -6.43 15.58 -12.25
C GLU A 359 -5.84 16.54 -11.21
N ILE A 360 -5.42 16.00 -10.04
CA ILE A 360 -4.80 16.81 -8.98
C ILE A 360 -3.29 17.04 -9.17
N GLY A 361 -2.73 16.55 -10.28
CA GLY A 361 -1.35 16.84 -10.69
C GLY A 361 -0.28 15.97 -10.01
N LEU A 362 -0.61 14.77 -9.53
CA LEU A 362 0.35 13.82 -8.96
C LEU A 362 1.24 13.15 -10.01
N GLY A 363 0.78 13.05 -11.25
CA GLY A 363 1.49 12.40 -12.33
C GLY A 363 0.62 12.24 -13.56
N SER A 364 0.95 11.29 -14.44
CA SER A 364 0.22 11.00 -15.66
C SER A 364 -0.02 9.51 -15.85
N GLN A 365 -1.21 9.13 -16.33
CA GLN A 365 -1.49 7.75 -16.72
C GLN A 365 -0.82 7.37 -18.06
N ALA A 366 -0.42 8.38 -18.87
CA ALA A 366 0.32 8.13 -20.10
C ALA A 366 1.79 7.81 -19.78
N TYR A 367 2.25 6.63 -20.14
CA TYR A 367 3.61 6.20 -19.87
C TYR A 367 4.31 5.54 -21.05
N GLU A 368 5.64 5.61 -21.03
CA GLU A 368 6.54 4.84 -21.89
C GLU A 368 7.22 3.76 -21.04
N LEU A 369 7.02 2.49 -21.36
CA LEU A 369 7.66 1.36 -20.68
C LEU A 369 9.04 1.08 -21.27
N ILE A 370 10.10 1.21 -20.47
CA ILE A 370 11.48 1.00 -20.86
C ILE A 370 12.02 -0.24 -20.16
N THR A 371 12.31 -1.30 -20.91
CA THR A 371 12.92 -2.52 -20.36
C THR A 371 14.43 -2.33 -20.14
N VAL A 372 14.93 -2.80 -18.96
CA VAL A 372 16.33 -2.67 -18.51
C VAL A 372 16.97 -4.04 -18.27
#